data_4e47fb2f8d5071be6fcfe57cd1a7b798
#
_entry.id   4e47fb2f8d5071be6fcfe57cd1a7b798
#
_cell.length_a   1.000
_cell.length_b   1.000
_cell.length_c   1.000
_cell.angle_alpha   90.00
_cell.angle_beta   90.00
_cell.angle_gamma   90.00
#
_symmetry.space_group_name_H-M   'P 1'
#
loop_
_entity.id
_entity.type
_entity.pdbx_description
1 polymer ?
#
loop_
_entity_poly.entity_id
_entity_poly.type
_entity_poly.pdbx_seq_one_letter_code
_entity_poly.pdbx_strand_id
1 'polypeptide(L)'
;MQLKRDTEYAMRIMVYIAEYLKENGKRGGVPSSNVIANTGIPIFSFNRICERLEENGLIRKATIKEGEKWLYPGNGFWEQSILSIGEAVEGNMKIFLIFDKNSYFSQAYGKKLQETQKSLDHILSNTTLESIVSDC
;
A
#
# COMPACT_ATOMS: atom_id res chain seq x y z
N MET A 1 0.17 8.26 -15.88
CA MET A 1 -0.10 6.95 -15.24
C MET A 1 -0.59 7.18 -13.83
N GLN A 2 -1.64 6.50 -13.46
CA GLN A 2 -2.32 6.68 -12.18
C GLN A 2 -2.33 5.37 -11.40
N LEU A 3 -2.11 5.45 -10.08
CA LEU A 3 -2.35 4.31 -9.21
C LEU A 3 -3.85 4.01 -9.16
N LYS A 4 -4.21 2.74 -9.06
CA LYS A 4 -5.60 2.40 -8.80
C LYS A 4 -6.02 2.93 -7.44
N ARG A 5 -7.31 3.25 -7.32
CA ARG A 5 -7.86 3.85 -6.10
C ARG A 5 -7.53 3.04 -4.84
N ASP A 6 -7.69 1.73 -4.90
CA ASP A 6 -7.44 0.88 -3.73
C ASP A 6 -5.97 0.87 -3.32
N THR A 7 -5.05 0.87 -4.30
CA THR A 7 -3.62 0.98 -4.02
C THR A 7 -3.30 2.34 -3.38
N GLU A 8 -3.89 3.40 -3.91
CA GLU A 8 -3.67 4.74 -3.37
C GLU A 8 -4.20 4.85 -1.95
N TYR A 9 -5.38 4.31 -1.68
CA TYR A 9 -5.94 4.29 -0.32
C TYR A 9 -5.08 3.43 0.62
N ALA A 10 -4.62 2.27 0.15
CA ALA A 10 -3.73 1.42 0.95
C ALA A 10 -2.44 2.14 1.29
N MET A 11 -1.88 2.89 0.35
CA MET A 11 -0.67 3.68 0.60
C MET A 11 -0.93 4.77 1.64
N ARG A 12 -2.06 5.47 1.57
CA ARG A 12 -2.40 6.48 2.58
C ARG A 12 -2.46 5.85 3.98
N ILE A 13 -3.10 4.70 4.10
CA ILE A 13 -3.23 3.99 5.37
C ILE A 13 -1.86 3.60 5.90
N MET A 14 -1.07 2.94 5.09
CA MET A 14 0.23 2.42 5.51
C MET A 14 1.22 3.55 5.85
N VAL A 15 1.24 4.61 5.05
CA VAL A 15 2.12 5.75 5.31
C VAL A 15 1.69 6.49 6.57
N TYR A 16 0.38 6.67 6.78
CA TYR A 16 -0.11 7.31 8.01
C TYR A 16 0.29 6.50 9.25
N ILE A 17 0.11 5.18 9.19
CA ILE A 17 0.52 4.31 10.30
C ILE A 17 2.02 4.45 10.54
N ALA A 18 2.83 4.43 9.48
CA ALA A 18 4.29 4.54 9.58
C ALA A 18 4.71 5.88 10.22
N GLU A 19 4.12 6.98 9.78
CA GLU A 19 4.42 8.29 10.34
C GLU A 19 4.01 8.40 11.81
N TYR A 20 2.83 7.88 12.14
CA TYR A 20 2.34 7.86 13.52
C TYR A 20 3.27 7.05 14.43
N LEU A 21 3.69 5.88 13.98
CA LEU A 21 4.58 5.02 14.75
C LEU A 21 5.98 5.61 14.89
N LYS A 22 6.44 6.33 13.87
CA LYS A 22 7.74 7.03 13.95
C LYS A 22 7.74 8.04 15.09
N GLU A 23 6.63 8.76 15.25
CA GLU A 23 6.49 9.81 16.26
C GLU A 23 6.15 9.26 17.65
N ASN A 24 5.40 8.16 17.73
CA ASN A 24 4.80 7.67 18.97
C ASN A 24 5.33 6.31 19.45
N GLY A 25 6.30 5.73 18.74
CA GLY A 25 6.92 4.46 19.12
C GLY A 25 6.59 3.34 18.13
N LYS A 26 7.62 2.74 17.57
CA LYS A 26 7.52 1.75 16.49
C LYS A 26 6.82 0.45 16.86
N ARG A 27 6.66 0.17 18.16
CA ARG A 27 6.01 -1.07 18.63
C ARG A 27 4.56 -0.89 19.02
N GLY A 28 4.07 0.32 19.00
CA GLY A 28 2.71 0.62 19.37
C GLY A 28 1.72 0.39 18.25
N GLY A 29 0.48 0.76 18.52
CA GLY A 29 -0.58 0.70 17.54
C GLY A 29 -1.17 2.07 17.27
N VAL A 30 -2.08 2.14 16.32
CA VAL A 30 -2.76 3.36 15.91
C VAL A 30 -4.27 3.13 15.99
N PRO A 31 -5.02 3.98 16.71
CA PRO A 31 -6.48 3.85 16.69
C PRO A 31 -7.00 3.98 15.25
N SER A 32 -7.87 3.09 14.83
CA SER A 32 -8.42 3.15 13.48
C SER A 32 -9.20 4.45 13.23
N SER A 33 -9.82 5.02 14.26
CA SER A 33 -10.48 6.33 14.14
C SER A 33 -9.53 7.44 13.72
N ASN A 34 -8.28 7.42 14.22
CA ASN A 34 -7.27 8.39 13.81
C ASN A 34 -6.92 8.24 12.33
N VAL A 35 -6.78 7.01 11.87
CA VAL A 35 -6.45 6.74 10.46
C VAL A 35 -7.58 7.24 9.56
N ILE A 36 -8.81 6.93 9.91
CA ILE A 36 -9.98 7.36 9.14
C ILE A 36 -10.06 8.89 9.08
N ALA A 37 -9.90 9.55 10.24
CA ALA A 37 -10.02 11.01 10.34
C ALA A 37 -8.93 11.74 9.53
N ASN A 38 -7.73 11.16 9.45
CA ASN A 38 -6.59 11.85 8.85
C ASN A 38 -6.31 11.46 7.39
N THR A 39 -6.85 10.34 6.92
CA THR A 39 -6.64 9.92 5.54
C THR A 39 -7.76 10.34 4.60
N GLY A 40 -8.94 10.68 5.14
CA GLY A 40 -10.08 11.07 4.34
C GLY A 40 -10.70 9.94 3.50
N ILE A 41 -10.36 8.71 3.81
CA ILE A 41 -10.87 7.56 3.06
C ILE A 41 -12.30 7.25 3.54
N PRO A 42 -13.25 7.02 2.61
CA PRO A 42 -14.60 6.62 3.01
C PRO A 42 -14.55 5.35 3.86
N ILE A 43 -15.37 5.31 4.92
CA ILE A 43 -15.31 4.21 5.92
C ILE A 43 -15.47 2.83 5.29
N PHE A 44 -16.34 2.70 4.31
CA PHE A 44 -16.57 1.41 3.64
C PHE A 44 -15.30 0.94 2.92
N SER A 45 -14.65 1.84 2.19
CA SER A 45 -13.38 1.51 1.51
C SER A 45 -12.27 1.23 2.50
N PHE A 46 -12.21 2.01 3.58
CA PHE A 46 -11.22 1.82 4.64
C PHE A 46 -11.31 0.41 5.21
N ASN A 47 -12.51 -0.03 5.59
CA ASN A 47 -12.70 -1.34 6.18
C ASN A 47 -12.32 -2.47 5.21
N ARG A 48 -12.70 -2.34 3.96
CA ARG A 48 -12.39 -3.34 2.92
C ARG A 48 -10.89 -3.46 2.67
N ILE A 49 -10.22 -2.32 2.59
CA ILE A 49 -8.77 -2.30 2.32
C ILE A 49 -8.00 -2.82 3.53
N CYS A 50 -8.36 -2.39 4.73
CA CYS A 50 -7.73 -2.89 5.96
C CYS A 50 -7.87 -4.41 6.09
N GLU A 51 -9.01 -4.97 5.71
CA GLU A 51 -9.20 -6.41 5.73
C GLU A 51 -8.20 -7.11 4.80
N ARG A 52 -7.99 -6.57 3.60
CA ARG A 52 -7.02 -7.14 2.66
C ARG A 52 -5.59 -7.01 3.15
N LEU A 53 -5.25 -5.87 3.74
CA LEU A 53 -3.93 -5.68 4.33
C LEU A 53 -3.68 -6.66 5.48
N GLU A 54 -4.69 -6.89 6.31
CA GLU A 54 -4.60 -7.83 7.41
C GLU A 54 -4.46 -9.27 6.91
N GLU A 55 -5.26 -9.66 5.92
CA GLU A 55 -5.20 -11.00 5.32
C GLU A 55 -3.82 -11.32 4.75
N ASN A 56 -3.13 -10.30 4.27
CA ASN A 56 -1.80 -10.45 3.70
C ASN A 56 -0.68 -10.17 4.71
N GLY A 57 -1.02 -10.00 5.97
CA GLY A 57 -0.05 -9.88 7.04
C GLY A 57 0.66 -8.54 7.16
N LEU A 58 0.19 -7.52 6.44
CA LEU A 58 0.84 -6.21 6.48
C LEU A 58 0.49 -5.42 7.74
N ILE A 59 -0.71 -5.62 8.25
CA ILE A 59 -1.17 -5.03 9.51
C ILE A 59 -1.87 -6.09 10.33
N ARG A 60 -2.06 -5.80 11.62
CA ARG A 60 -2.89 -6.60 12.53
C ARG A 60 -3.91 -5.70 13.19
N LYS A 61 -5.10 -6.21 13.42
CA LYS A 61 -6.16 -5.49 14.12
C LYS A 61 -6.33 -6.10 15.52
N ALA A 62 -6.58 -5.24 16.50
CA ALA A 62 -6.94 -5.69 17.83
C ALA A 62 -8.03 -4.76 18.40
N THR A 63 -8.96 -5.34 19.14
CA THR A 63 -9.96 -4.58 19.88
C THR A 63 -9.43 -4.43 21.31
N ILE A 64 -9.19 -3.18 21.74
CA ILE A 64 -8.57 -2.93 23.03
C ILE A 64 -9.62 -2.71 24.13
N LYS A 65 -10.51 -1.74 23.98
CA LYS A 65 -11.55 -1.45 24.97
C LYS A 65 -12.83 -1.01 24.26
N GLU A 66 -13.98 -1.46 24.79
CA GLU A 66 -15.30 -0.98 24.37
C GLU A 66 -15.53 -0.95 22.85
N GLY A 67 -14.97 -1.93 22.14
CA GLY A 67 -15.12 -2.02 20.69
C GLY A 67 -14.19 -1.13 19.90
N GLU A 68 -13.29 -0.38 20.54
CA GLU A 68 -12.32 0.44 19.81
C GLU A 68 -11.27 -0.44 19.14
N LYS A 69 -11.14 -0.31 17.83
CA LYS A 69 -10.18 -1.07 17.04
C LYS A 69 -8.90 -0.29 16.86
N TRP A 70 -7.78 -0.98 17.04
CA TRP A 70 -6.46 -0.45 16.83
C TRP A 70 -5.75 -1.23 15.75
N LEU A 71 -4.93 -0.55 14.97
CA LEU A 71 -4.11 -1.16 13.91
C LEU A 71 -2.67 -1.22 14.38
N TYR A 72 -2.06 -2.38 14.20
CA TYR A 72 -0.65 -2.62 14.57
C TYR A 72 0.13 -3.02 13.33
N PRO A 73 1.43 -2.69 13.28
CA PRO A 73 2.26 -3.13 12.16
C PRO A 73 2.39 -4.64 12.16
N GLY A 74 2.27 -5.26 10.99
CA GLY A 74 2.55 -6.67 10.81
C GLY A 74 4.06 -6.95 10.77
N ASN A 75 4.42 -8.22 10.68
CA ASN A 75 5.82 -8.61 10.52
C ASN A 75 6.37 -8.03 9.21
N GLY A 76 7.55 -7.43 9.28
CA GLY A 76 8.15 -6.82 8.11
C GLY A 76 7.47 -5.54 7.63
N PHE A 77 6.72 -4.87 8.50
CA PHE A 77 5.96 -3.67 8.14
C PHE A 77 6.83 -2.61 7.47
N TRP A 78 7.98 -2.30 8.07
CA TRP A 78 8.84 -1.21 7.60
C TRP A 78 9.49 -1.50 6.25
N GLU A 79 9.66 -2.77 5.92
CA GLU A 79 10.24 -3.24 4.66
C GLU A 79 9.18 -3.39 3.56
N GLN A 80 7.90 -3.18 3.85
CA GLN A 80 6.86 -3.24 2.83
C GLN A 80 7.07 -2.13 1.82
N SER A 81 7.04 -2.50 0.54
CA SER A 81 7.25 -1.57 -0.55
C SER A 81 5.93 -1.13 -1.18
N ILE A 82 5.99 -0.11 -2.03
CA ILE A 82 4.82 0.29 -2.82
C ILE A 82 4.28 -0.93 -3.59
N LEU A 83 5.18 -1.74 -4.16
CA LEU A 83 4.77 -2.92 -4.91
C LEU A 83 4.06 -3.93 -4.03
N SER A 84 4.63 -4.29 -2.87
CA SER A 84 4.02 -5.30 -1.99
C SER A 84 2.68 -4.83 -1.41
N ILE A 85 2.55 -3.54 -1.09
CA ILE A 85 1.30 -2.97 -0.60
C ILE A 85 0.23 -3.01 -1.70
N GLY A 86 0.59 -2.60 -2.91
CA GLY A 86 -0.32 -2.65 -4.05
C GLY A 86 -0.78 -4.06 -4.37
N GLU A 87 0.15 -5.03 -4.37
CA GLU A 87 -0.20 -6.43 -4.62
C GLU A 87 -1.14 -7.01 -3.56
N ALA A 88 -1.01 -6.58 -2.31
CA ALA A 88 -1.88 -7.03 -1.23
C ALA A 88 -3.35 -6.65 -1.47
N VAL A 89 -3.61 -5.49 -2.07
CA VAL A 89 -4.97 -4.99 -2.28
C VAL A 89 -5.50 -5.17 -3.69
N GLU A 90 -4.62 -5.23 -4.69
CA GLU A 90 -5.01 -5.34 -6.10
C GLU A 90 -4.68 -6.71 -6.70
N GLY A 91 -3.83 -7.49 -6.04
CA GLY A 91 -3.39 -8.79 -6.52
C GLY A 91 -2.22 -8.70 -7.49
N ASN A 92 -2.34 -8.00 -8.59
CA ASN A 92 -1.29 -7.93 -9.60
C ASN A 92 -0.99 -6.50 -10.02
N MET A 93 0.25 -6.07 -9.77
CA MET A 93 0.70 -4.70 -10.08
C MET A 93 1.21 -4.51 -11.52
N LYS A 94 1.13 -5.52 -12.37
CA LYS A 94 1.42 -5.37 -13.81
C LYS A 94 0.47 -4.42 -14.51
N ILE A 95 -0.51 -3.97 -13.79
CA ILE A 95 -1.54 -3.06 -14.22
C ILE A 95 -1.07 -1.65 -14.55
N PHE A 96 0.12 -1.25 -14.15
CA PHE A 96 0.59 0.11 -14.44
C PHE A 96 0.87 0.32 -15.93
N LEU A 97 1.11 -0.77 -16.66
CA LEU A 97 1.24 -0.72 -18.10
C LEU A 97 0.27 -1.73 -18.69
N ILE A 98 -0.98 -1.31 -18.82
CA ILE A 98 -1.99 -2.16 -19.43
C ILE A 98 -1.80 -2.14 -20.93
N PHE A 99 -1.44 -3.30 -21.50
CA PHE A 99 -1.53 -3.46 -22.95
C PHE A 99 -2.81 -4.20 -23.26
N ASP A 100 -3.51 -3.70 -24.22
CA ASP A 100 -4.54 -4.50 -24.87
C ASP A 100 -3.80 -5.48 -25.79
N LYS A 101 -3.87 -6.77 -25.49
CA LYS A 101 -3.22 -7.81 -26.29
C LYS A 101 -3.75 -7.86 -27.71
N ASN A 102 -4.93 -7.30 -27.95
CA ASN A 102 -5.56 -7.25 -29.25
C ASN A 102 -5.18 -5.99 -30.03
N SER A 103 -4.51 -5.05 -29.41
CA SER A 103 -4.04 -3.84 -30.08
C SER A 103 -2.73 -4.12 -30.79
N TYR A 104 -2.61 -3.56 -32.01
CA TYR A 104 -1.40 -3.68 -32.75
C TYR A 104 -0.33 -2.70 -32.20
N PHE A 105 0.85 -3.23 -31.97
CA PHE A 105 2.03 -2.40 -31.75
C PHE A 105 3.27 -3.17 -32.21
N SER A 106 4.28 -2.44 -32.64
CA SER A 106 5.53 -3.03 -33.14
C SER A 106 6.28 -3.78 -32.02
N GLN A 107 7.18 -4.69 -32.42
CA GLN A 107 8.06 -5.39 -31.47
C GLN A 107 8.89 -4.40 -30.66
N ALA A 108 9.40 -3.34 -31.31
CA ALA A 108 10.19 -2.31 -30.63
C ALA A 108 9.36 -1.61 -29.54
N TYR A 109 8.12 -1.27 -29.83
CA TYR A 109 7.21 -0.64 -28.86
C TYR A 109 6.92 -1.59 -27.70
N GLY A 110 6.59 -2.85 -27.99
CA GLY A 110 6.36 -3.85 -26.95
C GLY A 110 7.56 -4.07 -26.06
N LYS A 111 8.76 -4.12 -26.65
CA LYS A 111 10.01 -4.26 -25.91
C LYS A 111 10.24 -3.07 -24.99
N LYS A 112 9.98 -1.84 -25.46
CA LYS A 112 10.11 -0.63 -24.64
C LYS A 112 9.13 -0.63 -23.48
N LEU A 113 7.90 -1.08 -23.70
CA LEU A 113 6.91 -1.20 -22.63
C LEU A 113 7.36 -2.19 -21.57
N GLN A 114 7.92 -3.33 -21.98
CA GLN A 114 8.42 -4.34 -21.04
C GLN A 114 9.60 -3.81 -20.22
N GLU A 115 10.52 -3.10 -20.87
CA GLU A 115 11.65 -2.47 -20.18
C GLU A 115 11.19 -1.42 -19.17
N THR A 116 10.20 -0.62 -19.54
CA THR A 116 9.62 0.38 -18.65
C THR A 116 8.94 -0.29 -17.46
N GLN A 117 8.19 -1.38 -17.70
CA GLN A 117 7.55 -2.11 -16.62
C GLN A 117 8.57 -2.68 -15.64
N LYS A 118 9.68 -3.23 -16.14
CA LYS A 118 10.75 -3.74 -15.27
C LYS A 118 11.38 -2.63 -14.44
N SER A 119 11.59 -1.47 -15.02
CA SER A 119 12.13 -0.32 -14.30
C SER A 119 11.16 0.16 -13.22
N LEU A 120 9.86 0.21 -13.52
CA LEU A 120 8.83 0.56 -12.54
C LEU A 120 8.78 -0.47 -11.40
N ASP A 121 8.79 -1.74 -11.73
CA ASP A 121 8.78 -2.81 -10.73
C ASP A 121 9.99 -2.70 -9.79
N HIS A 122 11.15 -2.40 -10.35
CA HIS A 122 12.36 -2.19 -9.56
C HIS A 122 12.21 -1.02 -8.60
N ILE A 123 11.74 0.12 -9.08
CA ILE A 123 11.52 1.30 -8.24
C ILE A 123 10.46 1.02 -7.17
N LEU A 124 9.33 0.42 -7.57
CA LEU A 124 8.22 0.15 -6.67
C LEU A 124 8.61 -0.87 -5.59
N SER A 125 9.45 -1.85 -5.93
CA SER A 125 9.88 -2.86 -4.96
C SER A 125 10.95 -2.35 -4.00
N ASN A 126 11.68 -1.31 -4.37
CA ASN A 126 12.74 -0.72 -3.55
C ASN A 126 12.31 0.52 -2.75
N THR A 127 11.11 1.03 -2.99
CA THR A 127 10.57 2.15 -2.22
C THR A 127 9.74 1.61 -1.08
N THR A 128 10.33 1.56 0.11
CA THR A 128 9.73 0.97 1.29
C THR A 128 9.10 2.04 2.20
N LEU A 129 8.25 1.61 3.13
CA LEU A 129 7.67 2.51 4.12
C LEU A 129 8.76 3.21 4.92
N GLU A 130 9.81 2.49 5.31
CA GLU A 130 10.92 3.10 6.04
C GLU A 130 11.58 4.20 5.22
N SER A 131 11.83 3.97 3.93
CA SER A 131 12.44 4.97 3.06
C SER A 131 11.55 6.20 2.88
N ILE A 132 10.25 6.00 2.73
CA ILE A 132 9.28 7.09 2.58
C ILE A 132 9.26 7.98 3.83
N VAL A 133 9.19 7.36 5.00
CA VAL A 133 9.07 8.08 6.26
C VAL A 133 10.39 8.75 6.65
N SER A 134 11.52 8.15 6.28
CA SER A 134 12.85 8.71 6.56
C SER A 134 13.12 10.00 5.78
N ASP A 135 12.48 10.15 4.63
CA ASP A 135 12.65 11.33 3.77
C ASP A 135 11.77 12.52 4.18
N CYS A 136 10.92 12.33 5.20
CA CYS A 136 10.04 13.38 5.71
C CYS A 136 10.71 14.30 6.73
#